data_7a85dca0251cbfca282c6471bd72558f
#
_entry.id   7a85dca0251cbfca282c6471bd72558f
#
_cell.length_a   1.000
_cell.length_b   1.000
_cell.length_c   1.000
_cell.angle_alpha   90.00
_cell.angle_beta   90.00
_cell.angle_gamma   90.00
#
_symmetry.space_group_name_H-M   'P 1'
#
loop_
_entity.id
_entity.type
_entity.pdbx_description
1 polymer ?
#
loop_
_entity_poly.entity_id
_entity_poly.type
_entity_poly.pdbx_seq_one_letter_code
_entity_poly.pdbx_strand_id
1 'polypeptide(L)'
;GLAAEILSRVLKNGGKVISCGNGGSMSDAMHFAEELTGRFRGDRPALPAMAISDPTHLTCVANDFGFEYVFSRYVEAHGKAGDVLLAISTSGNSENIVRAVDAAHCKGMLVIGLTGKDGGKMKNMCDVNICVPWNGYSDRIQEIHIKVIHILIEQIEAHLFSE
;
A
#
# COMPACT_ATOMS: atom_id res chain seq x y z
N GLY A 1 8.50 -8.04 -11.30
CA GLY A 1 9.35 -6.85 -11.15
C GLY A 1 9.66 -6.54 -9.70
N LEU A 2 10.54 -5.55 -9.44
CA LEU A 2 11.14 -5.29 -8.11
C LEU A 2 10.12 -5.16 -6.97
N ALA A 3 8.98 -4.48 -7.19
CA ALA A 3 7.94 -4.37 -6.18
C ALA A 3 7.40 -5.75 -5.75
N ALA A 4 7.09 -6.61 -6.71
CA ALA A 4 6.60 -7.97 -6.42
C ALA A 4 7.67 -8.83 -5.73
N GLU A 5 8.93 -8.69 -6.09
CA GLU A 5 10.05 -9.36 -5.43
C GLU A 5 10.18 -8.97 -3.96
N ILE A 6 10.06 -7.66 -3.65
CA ILE A 6 10.07 -7.15 -2.28
C ILE A 6 8.89 -7.73 -1.50
N LEU A 7 7.67 -7.63 -2.04
CA LEU A 7 6.45 -8.14 -1.40
C LEU A 7 6.56 -9.65 -1.12
N SER A 8 6.96 -10.42 -2.11
CA SER A 8 7.13 -11.88 -1.97
C SER A 8 8.17 -12.24 -0.92
N ARG A 9 9.32 -11.55 -0.91
CA ARG A 9 10.38 -11.78 0.08
C ARG A 9 9.90 -11.46 1.49
N VAL A 10 9.18 -10.35 1.69
CA VAL A 10 8.63 -9.97 3.00
C VAL A 10 7.63 -11.02 3.49
N LEU A 11 6.70 -11.42 2.65
CA LEU A 11 5.69 -12.43 2.99
C LEU A 11 6.32 -13.80 3.28
N LYS A 12 7.32 -14.20 2.49
CA LYS A 12 8.07 -15.44 2.71
C LYS A 12 8.81 -15.46 4.04
N ASN A 13 9.27 -14.30 4.50
CA ASN A 13 10.02 -14.16 5.76
C ASN A 13 9.12 -13.87 6.98
N GLY A 14 7.80 -14.02 6.86
CA GLY A 14 6.85 -13.85 7.96
C GLY A 14 6.48 -12.41 8.27
N GLY A 15 6.80 -11.47 7.38
CA GLY A 15 6.31 -10.10 7.42
C GLY A 15 4.89 -9.99 6.85
N LYS A 16 4.32 -8.79 6.92
CA LYS A 16 3.00 -8.47 6.38
C LYS A 16 3.03 -7.22 5.51
N VAL A 17 1.96 -7.00 4.77
CA VAL A 17 1.74 -5.77 4.03
C VAL A 17 0.64 -4.95 4.70
N ILE A 18 0.93 -3.67 4.96
CA ILE A 18 -0.06 -2.68 5.36
C ILE A 18 -0.31 -1.78 4.16
N SER A 19 -1.56 -1.56 3.79
CA SER A 19 -1.92 -0.70 2.65
C SER A 19 -2.76 0.49 3.08
N CYS A 20 -2.57 1.64 2.42
CA CYS A 20 -3.33 2.85 2.69
C CYS A 20 -3.55 3.69 1.43
N GLY A 21 -4.63 4.47 1.45
CA GLY A 21 -5.02 5.39 0.39
C GLY A 21 -6.24 6.20 0.80
N ASN A 22 -6.56 7.25 0.06
CA ASN A 22 -7.76 8.07 0.28
C ASN A 22 -8.83 7.77 -0.77
N GLY A 23 -10.09 7.72 -0.39
CA GLY A 23 -11.21 7.56 -1.31
C GLY A 23 -11.09 6.31 -2.19
N GLY A 24 -11.08 6.46 -3.51
CA GLY A 24 -10.90 5.35 -4.45
C GLY A 24 -9.57 4.61 -4.26
N SER A 25 -8.51 5.32 -3.85
CA SER A 25 -7.23 4.70 -3.50
C SER A 25 -7.31 3.88 -2.21
N MET A 26 -8.22 4.22 -1.26
CA MET A 26 -8.52 3.34 -0.12
C MET A 26 -9.22 2.07 -0.58
N SER A 27 -10.15 2.17 -1.54
CA SER A 27 -10.79 1.00 -2.13
C SER A 27 -9.75 0.07 -2.78
N ASP A 28 -8.79 0.62 -3.50
CA ASP A 28 -7.67 -0.15 -4.08
C ASP A 28 -6.79 -0.80 -3.00
N ALA A 29 -6.51 -0.08 -1.90
CA ALA A 29 -5.76 -0.61 -0.76
C ALA A 29 -6.48 -1.77 -0.07
N MET A 30 -7.80 -1.66 0.10
CA MET A 30 -8.64 -2.73 0.65
C MET A 30 -8.71 -3.92 -0.29
N HIS A 31 -8.85 -3.70 -1.59
CA HIS A 31 -8.87 -4.73 -2.61
C HIS A 31 -7.56 -5.54 -2.59
N PHE A 32 -6.40 -4.86 -2.57
CA PHE A 32 -5.11 -5.53 -2.46
C PHE A 32 -5.03 -6.44 -1.21
N ALA A 33 -5.46 -5.94 -0.06
CA ALA A 33 -5.39 -6.69 1.19
C ALA A 33 -6.31 -7.91 1.17
N GLU A 34 -7.55 -7.79 0.67
CA GLU A 34 -8.49 -8.90 0.64
C GLU A 34 -8.08 -10.00 -0.34
N GLU A 35 -7.49 -9.63 -1.49
CA GLU A 35 -6.99 -10.60 -2.45
C GLU A 35 -5.85 -11.46 -1.88
N LEU A 36 -5.04 -10.90 -0.97
CA LEU A 36 -3.99 -11.64 -0.28
C LEU A 36 -4.52 -12.49 0.87
N THR A 37 -5.43 -11.96 1.68
CA THR A 37 -6.00 -12.68 2.83
C THR A 37 -7.04 -13.72 2.43
N GLY A 38 -7.78 -13.46 1.37
CA GLY A 38 -8.76 -14.37 0.79
C GLY A 38 -8.16 -15.24 -0.31
N ARG A 39 -8.61 -15.06 -1.53
CA ARG A 39 -8.16 -15.80 -2.70
C ARG A 39 -8.24 -14.91 -3.94
N PHE A 40 -7.19 -14.89 -4.75
CA PHE A 40 -7.20 -14.17 -6.04
C PHE A 40 -7.78 -15.03 -7.18
N ARG A 41 -7.09 -16.11 -7.56
CA ARG A 41 -7.54 -17.01 -8.63
C ARG A 41 -7.63 -18.46 -8.16
N GLY A 42 -6.50 -19.10 -7.89
CA GLY A 42 -6.41 -20.47 -7.41
C GLY A 42 -6.36 -20.52 -5.87
N ASP A 43 -6.59 -21.72 -5.33
CA ASP A 43 -6.42 -21.95 -3.89
C ASP A 43 -4.93 -21.89 -3.51
N ARG A 44 -4.64 -21.20 -2.42
CA ARG A 44 -3.32 -21.11 -1.80
C ARG A 44 -3.47 -20.67 -0.34
N PRO A 45 -2.44 -20.79 0.49
CA PRO A 45 -2.48 -20.28 1.86
C PRO A 45 -2.77 -18.78 1.91
N ALA A 46 -3.51 -18.35 2.94
CA ALA A 46 -3.74 -16.93 3.19
C ALA A 46 -2.43 -16.20 3.46
N LEU A 47 -2.30 -15.00 2.91
CA LEU A 47 -1.12 -14.15 3.06
C LEU A 47 -1.43 -12.94 3.96
N PRO A 48 -0.54 -12.56 4.89
CA PRO A 48 -0.80 -11.50 5.86
C PRO A 48 -0.76 -10.11 5.21
N ALA A 49 -1.94 -9.52 5.06
CA ALA A 49 -2.13 -8.16 4.57
C ALA A 49 -3.28 -7.48 5.30
N MET A 50 -3.20 -6.17 5.47
CA MET A 50 -4.26 -5.36 6.06
C MET A 50 -4.32 -3.97 5.42
N ALA A 51 -5.52 -3.46 5.20
CA ALA A 51 -5.74 -2.08 4.77
C ALA A 51 -6.11 -1.21 5.96
N ILE A 52 -5.64 0.04 5.97
CA ILE A 52 -6.04 1.03 6.98
C ILE A 52 -7.39 1.61 6.58
N SER A 53 -8.47 1.03 7.09
CA SER A 53 -9.84 1.37 6.68
C SER A 53 -10.86 1.27 7.82
N ASP A 54 -10.44 0.99 9.05
CA ASP A 54 -11.33 0.91 10.20
C ASP A 54 -11.93 2.30 10.49
N PRO A 55 -13.27 2.45 10.41
CA PRO A 55 -13.90 3.75 10.61
C PRO A 55 -13.73 4.29 12.03
N THR A 56 -13.63 3.43 13.06
CA THR A 56 -13.43 3.88 14.44
C THR A 56 -12.04 4.45 14.63
N HIS A 57 -11.00 3.80 14.08
CA HIS A 57 -9.64 4.34 14.06
C HIS A 57 -9.56 5.67 13.30
N LEU A 58 -10.09 5.71 12.07
CA LEU A 58 -10.03 6.89 11.21
C LEU A 58 -10.72 8.09 11.86
N THR A 59 -11.92 7.90 12.40
CA THR A 59 -12.68 8.98 13.02
C THR A 59 -12.06 9.44 14.34
N CYS A 60 -11.58 8.54 15.17
CA CYS A 60 -10.87 8.85 16.41
C CYS A 60 -9.61 9.69 16.12
N VAL A 61 -8.73 9.20 15.26
CA VAL A 61 -7.47 9.89 14.98
C VAL A 61 -7.72 11.23 14.29
N ALA A 62 -8.63 11.28 13.31
CA ALA A 62 -8.96 12.53 12.62
C ALA A 62 -9.50 13.59 13.60
N ASN A 63 -10.35 13.19 14.57
CA ASN A 63 -10.93 14.10 15.56
C ASN A 63 -9.88 14.58 16.58
N ASP A 64 -9.02 13.69 17.06
CA ASP A 64 -8.14 13.98 18.20
C ASP A 64 -6.77 14.53 17.79
N PHE A 65 -6.25 14.14 16.62
CA PHE A 65 -4.91 14.51 16.15
C PHE A 65 -4.90 15.26 14.81
N GLY A 66 -5.92 15.05 13.98
CA GLY A 66 -6.02 15.59 12.63
C GLY A 66 -5.97 14.50 11.56
N PHE A 67 -6.60 14.80 10.42
CA PHE A 67 -6.72 13.85 9.31
C PHE A 67 -5.36 13.44 8.72
N GLU A 68 -4.35 14.30 8.83
CA GLU A 68 -3.00 14.04 8.37
C GLU A 68 -2.29 12.90 9.14
N TYR A 69 -2.81 12.49 10.30
CA TYR A 69 -2.22 11.42 11.13
C TYR A 69 -2.96 10.07 11.05
N VAL A 70 -4.06 10.00 10.29
CA VAL A 70 -4.93 8.79 10.30
C VAL A 70 -4.19 7.53 9.86
N PHE A 71 -3.25 7.63 8.94
CA PHE A 71 -2.47 6.50 8.45
C PHE A 71 -1.16 6.30 9.24
N SER A 72 -0.44 7.38 9.53
CA SER A 72 0.84 7.28 10.24
C SER A 72 0.68 6.65 11.63
N ARG A 73 -0.34 7.04 12.39
CA ARG A 73 -0.59 6.45 13.72
C ARG A 73 -0.92 4.96 13.66
N TYR A 74 -1.61 4.51 12.61
CA TYR A 74 -1.86 3.09 12.39
C TYR A 74 -0.56 2.32 12.09
N VAL A 75 0.29 2.89 11.23
CA VAL A 75 1.62 2.33 10.92
C VAL A 75 2.51 2.27 12.16
N GLU A 76 2.51 3.32 12.98
CA GLU A 76 3.25 3.35 14.26
C GLU A 76 2.82 2.21 15.21
N ALA A 77 1.51 1.91 15.25
CA ALA A 77 0.96 0.87 16.12
C ALA A 77 1.23 -0.55 15.61
N HIS A 78 1.10 -0.78 14.31
CA HIS A 78 1.06 -2.12 13.71
C HIS A 78 2.28 -2.50 12.89
N GLY A 79 3.04 -1.51 12.43
CA GLY A 79 4.23 -1.72 11.58
C GLY A 79 5.45 -2.14 12.39
N LYS A 80 6.27 -2.99 11.81
CA LYS A 80 7.57 -3.42 12.36
C LYS A 80 8.58 -3.63 11.24
N ALA A 81 9.85 -3.68 11.60
CA ALA A 81 10.92 -4.03 10.66
C ALA A 81 10.62 -5.37 9.98
N GLY A 82 10.82 -5.43 8.68
CA GLY A 82 10.49 -6.59 7.85
C GLY A 82 9.08 -6.59 7.26
N ASP A 83 8.24 -5.59 7.57
CA ASP A 83 6.96 -5.36 6.91
C ASP A 83 7.10 -4.42 5.69
N VAL A 84 6.06 -4.32 4.88
CA VAL A 84 5.94 -3.35 3.77
C VAL A 84 4.72 -2.47 3.94
N LEU A 85 4.88 -1.18 3.67
CA LEU A 85 3.76 -0.26 3.42
C LEU A 85 3.51 -0.17 1.91
N LEU A 86 2.29 -0.47 1.46
CA LEU A 86 1.78 -0.12 0.14
C LEU A 86 1.02 1.20 0.25
N ALA A 87 1.64 2.29 -0.20
CA ALA A 87 1.11 3.65 -0.10
C ALA A 87 0.55 4.11 -1.44
N ILE A 88 -0.74 4.44 -1.51
CA ILE A 88 -1.43 4.79 -2.75
C ILE A 88 -1.90 6.24 -2.70
N SER A 89 -1.38 7.06 -3.62
CA SER A 89 -1.78 8.46 -3.78
C SER A 89 -1.67 8.88 -5.23
N THR A 90 -2.79 9.20 -5.88
CA THR A 90 -2.80 9.63 -7.29
C THR A 90 -2.02 10.91 -7.56
N SER A 91 -1.87 11.78 -6.56
CA SER A 91 -1.02 12.99 -6.66
C SER A 91 0.41 12.76 -6.17
N GLY A 92 0.64 11.73 -5.36
CA GLY A 92 1.89 11.54 -4.63
C GLY A 92 2.18 12.60 -3.57
N ASN A 93 1.17 13.42 -3.21
CA ASN A 93 1.33 14.59 -2.32
C ASN A 93 0.36 14.62 -1.14
N SER A 94 -0.54 13.64 -1.01
CA SER A 94 -1.49 13.59 0.11
C SER A 94 -0.74 13.53 1.45
N GLU A 95 -0.93 14.53 2.30
CA GLU A 95 -0.13 14.69 3.53
C GLU A 95 -0.23 13.49 4.46
N ASN A 96 -1.42 12.90 4.62
CA ASN A 96 -1.60 11.71 5.43
C ASN A 96 -0.85 10.48 4.89
N ILE A 97 -0.71 10.35 3.58
CA ILE A 97 0.07 9.28 2.95
C ILE A 97 1.57 9.55 3.10
N VAL A 98 2.02 10.78 2.87
CA VAL A 98 3.42 11.18 3.07
C VAL A 98 3.87 10.89 4.50
N ARG A 99 3.07 11.25 5.51
CA ARG A 99 3.35 10.94 6.92
C ARG A 99 3.36 9.43 7.21
N ALA A 100 2.52 8.65 6.54
CA ALA A 100 2.55 7.19 6.67
C ALA A 100 3.85 6.60 6.11
N VAL A 101 4.39 7.14 5.01
CA VAL A 101 5.69 6.75 4.45
C VAL A 101 6.81 7.03 5.44
N ASP A 102 6.84 8.23 6.02
CA ASP A 102 7.84 8.57 7.05
C ASP A 102 7.75 7.65 8.27
N ALA A 103 6.53 7.38 8.77
CA ALA A 103 6.31 6.48 9.88
C ALA A 103 6.78 5.05 9.56
N ALA A 104 6.54 4.56 8.34
CA ALA A 104 6.99 3.25 7.89
C ALA A 104 8.51 3.15 7.91
N HIS A 105 9.22 4.14 7.38
CA HIS A 105 10.68 4.18 7.42
C HIS A 105 11.22 4.22 8.87
N CYS A 106 10.59 5.01 9.75
CA CYS A 106 10.95 5.04 11.18
C CYS A 106 10.77 3.67 11.87
N LYS A 107 9.84 2.85 11.38
CA LYS A 107 9.61 1.46 11.85
C LYS A 107 10.51 0.42 11.17
N GLY A 108 11.37 0.82 10.25
CA GLY A 108 12.22 -0.09 9.48
C GLY A 108 11.46 -0.90 8.43
N MET A 109 10.32 -0.42 7.99
CA MET A 109 9.55 -1.01 6.91
C MET A 109 10.07 -0.53 5.54
N LEU A 110 9.87 -1.35 4.51
CA LEU A 110 10.00 -0.91 3.12
C LEU A 110 8.71 -0.26 2.65
N VAL A 111 8.81 0.63 1.67
CA VAL A 111 7.66 1.35 1.12
C VAL A 111 7.57 1.17 -0.38
N ILE A 112 6.41 0.70 -0.86
CA ILE A 112 6.04 0.67 -2.26
C ILE A 112 4.96 1.72 -2.49
N GLY A 113 5.23 2.68 -3.38
CA GLY A 113 4.29 3.72 -3.76
C GLY A 113 3.56 3.39 -5.06
N LEU A 114 2.25 3.61 -5.09
CA LEU A 114 1.47 3.72 -6.32
C LEU A 114 1.04 5.18 -6.47
N THR A 115 1.59 5.85 -7.47
CA THR A 115 1.39 7.29 -7.66
C THR A 115 0.92 7.60 -9.08
N GLY A 116 0.63 8.85 -9.34
CA GLY A 116 0.29 9.36 -10.65
C GLY A 116 1.00 10.68 -10.93
N LYS A 117 0.70 11.27 -12.09
CA LYS A 117 1.28 12.54 -12.54
C LYS A 117 2.80 12.46 -12.63
N ASP A 118 3.52 13.25 -11.86
CA ASP A 118 4.98 13.27 -11.75
C ASP A 118 5.50 12.44 -10.56
N GLY A 119 4.59 11.85 -9.79
CA GLY A 119 4.89 11.07 -8.58
C GLY A 119 4.92 11.88 -7.28
N GLY A 120 4.85 13.20 -7.36
CA GLY A 120 4.85 14.11 -6.21
C GLY A 120 6.03 13.89 -5.26
N LYS A 121 5.83 14.21 -3.98
CA LYS A 121 6.82 14.00 -2.92
C LYS A 121 7.19 12.52 -2.76
N MET A 122 6.20 11.62 -2.92
CA MET A 122 6.38 10.18 -2.72
C MET A 122 7.40 9.57 -3.68
N LYS A 123 7.59 10.14 -4.87
CA LYS A 123 8.54 9.64 -5.88
C LYS A 123 9.94 9.40 -5.31
N ASN A 124 10.40 10.29 -4.44
CA ASN A 124 11.74 10.24 -3.86
C ASN A 124 11.76 9.67 -2.43
N MET A 125 10.59 9.32 -1.88
CA MET A 125 10.48 8.78 -0.54
C MET A 125 10.27 7.27 -0.51
N CYS A 126 9.67 6.69 -1.56
CA CYS A 126 9.41 5.26 -1.62
C CYS A 126 10.66 4.48 -2.05
N ASP A 127 10.84 3.27 -1.52
CA ASP A 127 11.89 2.33 -1.97
C ASP A 127 11.64 1.88 -3.42
N VAL A 128 10.38 1.70 -3.77
CA VAL A 128 9.91 1.50 -5.15
C VAL A 128 8.69 2.38 -5.39
N ASN A 129 8.70 3.18 -6.44
CA ASN A 129 7.53 3.97 -6.85
C ASN A 129 7.07 3.57 -8.25
N ILE A 130 5.82 3.12 -8.34
CA ILE A 130 5.15 2.82 -9.63
C ILE A 130 4.26 4.01 -9.93
N CYS A 131 4.65 4.80 -10.92
CA CYS A 131 3.96 6.03 -11.29
C CYS A 131 3.20 5.87 -12.60
N VAL A 132 1.94 6.27 -12.60
CA VAL A 132 1.12 6.40 -13.82
C VAL A 132 1.24 7.83 -14.31
N PRO A 133 1.96 8.11 -15.43
CA PRO A 133 2.26 9.47 -15.88
C PRO A 133 1.07 10.12 -16.60
N TRP A 134 -0.01 10.33 -15.88
CA TRP A 134 -1.24 10.94 -16.37
C TRP A 134 -1.58 12.20 -15.58
N ASN A 135 -1.70 13.34 -16.27
CA ASN A 135 -1.94 14.65 -15.66
C ASN A 135 -3.42 15.06 -15.58
N GLY A 136 -4.34 14.18 -15.95
CA GLY A 136 -5.77 14.42 -15.88
C GLY A 136 -6.40 14.02 -14.54
N TYR A 137 -7.66 13.65 -14.58
CA TYR A 137 -8.44 13.25 -13.41
C TYR A 137 -7.91 11.95 -12.79
N SER A 138 -8.08 11.84 -11.48
CA SER A 138 -7.53 10.73 -10.68
C SER A 138 -8.18 9.38 -10.95
N ASP A 139 -9.42 9.34 -11.46
CA ASP A 139 -10.10 8.10 -11.83
C ASP A 139 -9.29 7.26 -12.83
N ARG A 140 -8.68 7.89 -13.83
CA ARG A 140 -7.85 7.21 -14.85
C ARG A 140 -6.56 6.64 -14.26
N ILE A 141 -5.99 7.32 -13.26
CA ILE A 141 -4.84 6.80 -12.52
C ILE A 141 -5.25 5.59 -11.69
N GLN A 142 -6.39 5.66 -10.99
CA GLN A 142 -6.94 4.57 -10.18
C GLN A 142 -7.26 3.32 -11.01
N GLU A 143 -7.82 3.49 -12.22
CA GLU A 143 -8.04 2.37 -13.16
C GLU A 143 -6.75 1.61 -13.50
N ILE A 144 -5.63 2.31 -13.59
CA ILE A 144 -4.33 1.68 -13.81
C ILE A 144 -3.77 1.11 -12.51
N HIS A 145 -3.95 1.80 -11.36
CA HIS A 145 -3.51 1.29 -10.07
C HIS A 145 -4.13 -0.07 -9.76
N ILE A 146 -5.44 -0.28 -10.00
CA ILE A 146 -6.05 -1.59 -9.76
C ILE A 146 -5.49 -2.68 -10.70
N LYS A 147 -5.15 -2.35 -11.95
CA LYS A 147 -4.46 -3.28 -12.85
C LYS A 147 -3.06 -3.64 -12.33
N VAL A 148 -2.32 -2.65 -11.85
CA VAL A 148 -1.00 -2.88 -11.23
C VAL A 148 -1.13 -3.78 -10.00
N ILE A 149 -2.14 -3.56 -9.16
CA ILE A 149 -2.44 -4.40 -7.99
C ILE A 149 -2.66 -5.85 -8.40
N HIS A 150 -3.48 -6.12 -9.41
CA HIS A 150 -3.69 -7.48 -9.89
C HIS A 150 -2.40 -8.13 -10.43
N ILE A 151 -1.57 -7.36 -11.15
CA ILE A 151 -0.26 -7.84 -11.64
C ILE A 151 0.68 -8.14 -10.46
N LEU A 152 0.70 -7.31 -9.43
CA LEU A 152 1.52 -7.54 -8.24
C LEU A 152 1.10 -8.82 -7.53
N ILE A 153 -0.21 -9.04 -7.34
CA ILE A 153 -0.74 -10.24 -6.69
C ILE A 153 -0.39 -11.50 -7.51
N GLU A 154 -0.59 -11.46 -8.83
CA GLU A 154 -0.24 -12.58 -9.72
C GLU A 154 1.26 -12.91 -9.63
N GLN A 155 2.13 -11.90 -9.60
CA GLN A 155 3.57 -12.11 -9.44
C GLN A 155 3.96 -12.61 -8.05
N ILE A 156 3.29 -12.13 -6.99
CA ILE A 156 3.49 -12.64 -5.62
C ILE A 156 3.14 -14.12 -5.56
N GLU A 157 2.00 -14.53 -6.11
CA GLU A 157 1.59 -15.93 -6.15
C GLU A 157 2.59 -16.78 -6.94
N ALA A 158 3.04 -16.29 -8.09
CA ALA A 158 4.05 -16.99 -8.89
C ALA A 158 5.38 -17.16 -8.14
N HIS A 159 5.83 -16.14 -7.40
CA HIS A 159 7.09 -16.24 -6.63
C HIS A 159 6.98 -17.14 -5.40
N LEU A 160 5.81 -17.25 -4.79
CA LEU A 160 5.63 -17.99 -3.55
C LEU A 160 5.17 -19.43 -3.76
N PHE A 161 4.43 -19.73 -4.82
CA PHE A 161 3.68 -20.97 -5.00
C PHE A 161 3.88 -21.66 -6.36
N SER A 162 4.60 -21.07 -7.33
CA SER A 162 5.00 -21.82 -8.52
C SER A 162 6.17 -22.75 -8.19
N GLU A 163 6.01 -24.03 -8.52
CA GLU A 163 7.06 -25.05 -8.44
C GLU A 163 8.21 -24.80 -9.42
#